data_711235a54e9f92a93f4aaa990390e6bb
#
_entry.id   711235a54e9f92a93f4aaa990390e6bb
#
_cell.length_a   1.000
_cell.length_b   1.000
_cell.length_c   1.000
_cell.angle_alpha   90.00
_cell.angle_beta   90.00
_cell.angle_gamma   90.00
#
_symmetry.space_group_name_H-M   'P 1'
#
loop_
_entity.id
_entity.type
_entity.pdbx_description
1 polymer ?
#
loop_
_entity_poly.entity_id
_entity_poly.type
_entity_poly.pdbx_seq_one_letter_code
_entity_poly.pdbx_strand_id
1 'polypeptide(L)'
;MVKQAVSIKVGCKTYNVSNSWNSLFLCGKEELRTLTAFSVFEQLRAEKYKDTVEVKFISHSPEKYEDGIAGAFDADLIEQYLCEMERRYDLIVDGESKNYIHHNQRNIGEKIKLSVLVVDGAEVVAENPKYAQFLENLRILTQKSRASGIHVITFIDELPRGKEDFFKYYGTPVHVARKGFFMKDATNTIMKELYTLGFFPIINVSYDNEKETIWIGINVEINDVHLSLSFNFDDHSVNYALLFPFDGELDFDNHMEILRMLRTDGSHCYDGFSDDYYEGHLAITGNRWSSQITPLFVQCMVEEISSLKLVDKLKTMQKNGFEFLTRHK
;
A
#
# COMPACT_ATOMS: atom_id res chain seq x y z
N MET A 1 -4.32 16.78 22.37
CA MET A 1 -3.71 15.81 21.43
C MET A 1 -4.47 15.89 20.10
N VAL A 2 -3.82 16.34 19.05
CA VAL A 2 -4.41 16.28 17.70
C VAL A 2 -4.50 14.79 17.34
N LYS A 3 -5.73 14.25 17.22
CA LYS A 3 -5.91 12.86 16.79
C LYS A 3 -5.41 12.74 15.37
N GLN A 4 -4.41 11.91 15.16
CA GLN A 4 -3.89 11.59 13.83
C GLN A 4 -5.04 11.03 12.97
N ALA A 5 -5.35 11.70 11.88
CA ALA A 5 -6.40 11.24 10.98
C ALA A 5 -5.94 9.92 10.34
N VAL A 6 -6.82 8.91 10.37
CA VAL A 6 -6.54 7.64 9.69
C VAL A 6 -6.67 7.85 8.19
N SER A 7 -5.61 7.64 7.47
CA SER A 7 -5.55 7.82 6.03
C SER A 7 -4.88 6.65 5.32
N ILE A 8 -5.34 6.38 4.11
CA ILE A 8 -4.80 5.37 3.21
C ILE A 8 -4.41 6.02 1.89
N LYS A 9 -3.43 5.45 1.22
CA LYS A 9 -3.06 5.83 -0.15
C LYS A 9 -3.57 4.77 -1.12
N VAL A 10 -4.27 5.19 -2.15
CA VAL A 10 -4.69 4.35 -3.26
C VAL A 10 -4.33 5.06 -4.55
N GLY A 11 -3.37 4.50 -5.28
CA GLY A 11 -2.72 5.20 -6.39
C GLY A 11 -2.03 6.48 -5.90
N CYS A 12 -2.23 7.58 -6.62
CA CYS A 12 -1.65 8.90 -6.27
C CYS A 12 -2.47 9.68 -5.23
N LYS A 13 -3.59 9.15 -4.74
CA LYS A 13 -4.52 9.88 -3.86
C LYS A 13 -4.46 9.37 -2.43
N THR A 14 -4.54 10.32 -1.49
CA THR A 14 -4.70 10.03 -0.07
C THR A 14 -6.17 10.20 0.32
N TYR A 15 -6.72 9.18 0.99
CA TYR A 15 -8.10 9.15 1.48
C TYR A 15 -8.10 9.15 3.01
N ASN A 16 -8.89 10.06 3.59
CA ASN A 16 -9.08 10.11 5.03
C ASN A 16 -10.23 9.18 5.42
N VAL A 17 -9.89 8.01 5.99
CA VAL A 17 -10.87 7.00 6.38
C VAL A 17 -11.73 7.45 7.55
N SER A 18 -11.18 8.24 8.48
CA SER A 18 -11.92 8.67 9.68
C SER A 18 -13.11 9.57 9.38
N ASN A 19 -13.04 10.36 8.32
CA ASN A 19 -14.04 11.38 7.99
C ASN A 19 -14.70 11.18 6.62
N SER A 20 -14.22 10.23 5.83
CA SER A 20 -14.75 10.00 4.48
C SER A 20 -15.97 9.09 4.49
N TRP A 21 -16.65 9.07 3.36
CA TRP A 21 -17.68 8.09 3.06
C TRP A 21 -17.05 6.71 2.85
N ASN A 22 -17.86 5.66 3.01
CA ASN A 22 -17.49 4.35 2.53
C ASN A 22 -17.03 4.44 1.07
N SER A 23 -16.01 3.68 0.70
CA SER A 23 -15.32 3.84 -0.57
C SER A 23 -15.49 2.59 -1.43
N LEU A 24 -15.85 2.81 -2.68
CA LEU A 24 -15.90 1.78 -3.72
C LEU A 24 -14.77 2.05 -4.72
N PHE A 25 -13.81 1.15 -4.80
CA PHE A 25 -12.67 1.25 -5.72
C PHE A 25 -12.87 0.33 -6.92
N LEU A 26 -12.82 0.90 -8.12
CA LEU A 26 -12.89 0.20 -9.40
C LEU A 26 -11.47 0.00 -9.92
N CYS A 27 -11.02 -1.23 -9.96
CA CYS A 27 -9.62 -1.58 -10.26
C CYS A 27 -9.39 -2.05 -11.71
N GLY A 28 -10.45 -2.40 -12.44
CA GLY A 28 -10.40 -2.79 -13.86
C GLY A 28 -9.83 -4.17 -14.13
N LYS A 29 -9.08 -4.78 -13.19
CA LYS A 29 -8.51 -6.11 -13.28
C LYS A 29 -8.36 -6.74 -11.91
N GLU A 30 -8.53 -8.06 -11.83
CA GLU A 30 -8.45 -8.83 -10.60
C GLU A 30 -7.11 -8.67 -9.89
N GLU A 31 -5.99 -8.75 -10.61
CA GLU A 31 -4.67 -8.64 -10.01
C GLU A 31 -4.46 -7.28 -9.34
N LEU A 32 -4.87 -6.20 -10.02
CA LEU A 32 -4.77 -4.85 -9.46
C LEU A 32 -5.71 -4.69 -8.26
N ARG A 33 -6.91 -5.27 -8.32
CA ARG A 33 -7.86 -5.26 -7.21
C ARG A 33 -7.28 -5.94 -5.99
N THR A 34 -6.82 -7.19 -6.13
CA THR A 34 -6.23 -7.99 -5.06
C THR A 34 -5.05 -7.28 -4.40
N LEU A 35 -4.12 -6.77 -5.22
CA LEU A 35 -2.95 -6.04 -4.74
C LEU A 35 -3.33 -4.75 -4.02
N THR A 36 -4.27 -3.99 -4.57
CA THR A 36 -4.68 -2.71 -3.97
C THR A 36 -5.43 -2.93 -2.66
N ALA A 37 -6.34 -3.90 -2.61
CA ALA A 37 -7.08 -4.26 -1.41
C ALA A 37 -6.12 -4.67 -0.27
N PHE A 38 -5.15 -5.52 -0.58
CA PHE A 38 -4.15 -5.96 0.38
C PHE A 38 -3.25 -4.81 0.85
N SER A 39 -2.78 -3.96 -0.05
CA SER A 39 -1.99 -2.77 0.30
C SER A 39 -2.75 -1.84 1.25
N VAL A 40 -4.04 -1.63 1.02
CA VAL A 40 -4.88 -0.81 1.91
C VAL A 40 -5.05 -1.46 3.28
N PHE A 41 -5.28 -2.78 3.32
CA PHE A 41 -5.37 -3.52 4.57
C PHE A 41 -4.10 -3.37 5.40
N GLU A 42 -2.92 -3.54 4.80
CA GLU A 42 -1.64 -3.40 5.51
C GLU A 42 -1.36 -1.97 5.96
N GLN A 43 -1.73 -0.96 5.18
CA GLN A 43 -1.64 0.43 5.62
C GLN A 43 -2.47 0.69 6.88
N LEU A 44 -3.64 0.05 7.00
CA LEU A 44 -4.52 0.17 8.17
C LEU A 44 -4.02 -0.60 9.38
N ARG A 45 -3.28 -1.70 9.18
CA ARG A 45 -2.62 -2.47 10.25
C ARG A 45 -1.35 -1.83 10.78
N ALA A 46 -0.83 -0.81 10.13
CA ALA A 46 0.43 -0.17 10.51
C ALA A 46 0.45 0.20 12.01
N GLU A 47 1.60 0.04 12.65
CA GLU A 47 1.81 0.22 14.11
C GLU A 47 1.23 1.55 14.62
N LYS A 48 1.34 2.61 13.81
CA LYS A 48 0.77 3.93 14.14
C LYS A 48 -0.75 3.94 14.37
N TYR A 49 -1.47 2.92 13.91
CA TYR A 49 -2.94 2.83 14.04
C TYR A 49 -3.42 1.73 14.98
N LYS A 50 -2.55 0.89 15.50
CA LYS A 50 -2.84 -0.30 16.31
C LYS A 50 -3.86 -0.07 17.43
N ASP A 51 -3.75 1.06 18.13
CA ASP A 51 -4.63 1.38 19.26
C ASP A 51 -5.94 2.08 18.86
N THR A 52 -6.02 2.55 17.62
CA THR A 52 -7.13 3.40 17.16
C THR A 52 -7.98 2.79 16.07
N VAL A 53 -7.48 1.80 15.36
CA VAL A 53 -8.13 1.13 14.25
C VAL A 53 -8.20 -0.36 14.51
N GLU A 54 -9.37 -0.93 14.25
CA GLU A 54 -9.57 -2.36 14.07
C GLU A 54 -9.83 -2.60 12.60
N VAL A 55 -9.03 -3.44 11.97
CA VAL A 55 -9.21 -3.75 10.55
C VAL A 55 -9.46 -5.22 10.35
N LYS A 56 -10.41 -5.54 9.49
CA LYS A 56 -10.70 -6.89 9.02
C LYS A 56 -10.69 -6.90 7.50
N PHE A 57 -10.13 -7.95 6.94
CA PHE A 57 -10.05 -8.17 5.51
C PHE A 57 -10.82 -9.43 5.12
N ILE A 58 -11.70 -9.31 4.14
CA ILE A 58 -12.44 -10.43 3.58
C ILE A 58 -12.37 -10.41 2.06
N SER A 59 -12.30 -11.60 1.46
CA SER A 59 -12.21 -11.78 0.02
C SER A 59 -13.11 -12.91 -0.47
N HIS A 60 -13.54 -12.82 -1.73
CA HIS A 60 -14.19 -13.92 -2.42
C HIS A 60 -13.23 -15.11 -2.66
N SER A 61 -11.93 -14.85 -2.67
CA SER A 61 -10.85 -15.82 -2.89
C SER A 61 -9.76 -15.65 -1.81
N PRO A 62 -10.03 -16.01 -0.54
CA PRO A 62 -9.09 -15.80 0.55
C PRO A 62 -7.79 -16.60 0.40
N GLU A 63 -7.80 -17.68 -0.37
CA GLU A 63 -6.64 -18.51 -0.70
C GLU A 63 -5.58 -17.81 -1.54
N LYS A 64 -5.88 -16.65 -2.11
CA LYS A 64 -4.91 -15.81 -2.84
C LYS A 64 -4.00 -15.00 -1.93
N TYR A 65 -4.31 -14.97 -0.65
CA TYR A 65 -3.57 -14.28 0.38
C TYR A 65 -2.89 -15.30 1.29
N GLU A 66 -1.87 -14.86 2.03
CA GLU A 66 -1.25 -15.71 3.05
C GLU A 66 -2.30 -16.23 4.06
N ASP A 67 -2.08 -17.42 4.58
CA ASP A 67 -2.99 -18.11 5.49
C ASP A 67 -3.41 -17.21 6.67
N GLY A 68 -4.71 -17.03 6.80
CA GLY A 68 -5.33 -16.30 7.90
C GLY A 68 -5.35 -14.76 7.74
N ILE A 69 -4.82 -14.19 6.66
CA ILE A 69 -4.89 -12.74 6.42
C ILE A 69 -6.28 -12.34 5.98
N ALA A 70 -6.84 -13.00 4.97
CA ALA A 70 -8.19 -12.73 4.49
C ALA A 70 -9.16 -13.82 4.94
N GLY A 71 -10.32 -13.41 5.44
CA GLY A 71 -11.45 -14.31 5.67
C GLY A 71 -12.27 -14.51 4.40
N ALA A 72 -13.03 -15.61 4.32
CA ALA A 72 -14.04 -15.79 3.29
C ALA A 72 -15.24 -14.88 3.49
N PHE A 73 -16.05 -14.70 2.45
CA PHE A 73 -17.34 -14.03 2.59
C PHE A 73 -18.29 -14.86 3.46
N ASP A 74 -18.71 -14.25 4.55
CA ASP A 74 -19.55 -14.86 5.56
C ASP A 74 -20.68 -13.88 5.95
N ALA A 75 -21.91 -14.34 5.82
CA ALA A 75 -23.09 -13.54 6.16
C ALA A 75 -23.15 -13.25 7.67
N ASP A 76 -22.78 -14.21 8.51
CA ASP A 76 -22.80 -14.07 9.97
C ASP A 76 -21.79 -13.01 10.43
N LEU A 77 -20.65 -12.90 9.75
CA LEU A 77 -19.69 -11.85 10.02
C LEU A 77 -20.29 -10.46 9.77
N ILE A 78 -20.99 -10.27 8.65
CA ILE A 78 -21.59 -8.96 8.33
C ILE A 78 -22.73 -8.66 9.30
N GLU A 79 -23.49 -9.66 9.71
CA GLU A 79 -24.52 -9.52 10.73
C GLU A 79 -23.94 -9.08 12.09
N GLN A 80 -22.79 -9.62 12.48
CA GLN A 80 -22.07 -9.14 13.67
C GLN A 80 -21.70 -7.67 13.56
N TYR A 81 -21.25 -7.22 12.37
CA TYR A 81 -20.98 -5.80 12.15
C TYR A 81 -22.25 -4.94 12.20
N LEU A 82 -23.39 -5.44 11.73
CA LEU A 82 -24.66 -4.73 11.84
C LEU A 82 -25.11 -4.61 13.31
N CYS A 83 -25.02 -5.70 14.09
CA CYS A 83 -25.31 -5.66 15.53
C CYS A 83 -24.36 -4.70 16.28
N GLU A 84 -23.07 -4.71 15.95
CA GLU A 84 -22.11 -3.78 16.55
C GLU A 84 -22.40 -2.32 16.14
N MET A 85 -22.84 -2.09 14.92
CA MET A 85 -23.27 -0.77 14.45
C MET A 85 -24.42 -0.23 15.31
N GLU A 86 -25.47 -1.04 15.56
CA GLU A 86 -26.60 -0.65 16.39
C GLU A 86 -26.15 -0.37 17.83
N ARG A 87 -25.35 -1.25 18.43
CA ARG A 87 -24.78 -1.04 19.77
C ARG A 87 -24.02 0.30 19.87
N ARG A 88 -23.24 0.63 18.85
CA ARG A 88 -22.50 1.91 18.81
C ARG A 88 -23.43 3.10 18.64
N TYR A 89 -24.52 2.96 17.91
CA TYR A 89 -25.53 4.01 17.80
C TYR A 89 -26.20 4.28 19.16
N ASP A 90 -26.51 3.24 19.93
CA ASP A 90 -27.04 3.41 21.28
C ASP A 90 -26.06 4.22 22.14
N LEU A 91 -24.78 3.87 22.16
CA LEU A 91 -23.75 4.63 22.88
C LEU A 91 -23.66 6.11 22.44
N ILE A 92 -23.80 6.37 21.16
CA ILE A 92 -23.73 7.71 20.58
C ILE A 92 -24.96 8.52 21.00
N VAL A 93 -26.13 7.92 20.96
CA VAL A 93 -27.41 8.54 21.36
C VAL A 93 -27.42 8.82 22.84
N ASP A 94 -27.12 7.82 23.67
CA ASP A 94 -27.05 7.95 25.14
C ASP A 94 -26.01 9.01 25.56
N GLY A 95 -24.91 9.12 24.81
CA GLY A 95 -23.91 10.16 24.99
C GLY A 95 -24.28 11.51 24.35
N GLU A 96 -25.49 11.71 23.86
CA GLU A 96 -25.95 12.93 23.14
C GLU A 96 -24.94 13.40 22.08
N SER A 97 -24.41 12.46 21.35
CA SER A 97 -23.33 12.70 20.38
C SER A 97 -23.83 12.60 18.94
N LYS A 98 -23.16 13.31 18.01
CA LYS A 98 -23.56 13.32 16.59
C LYS A 98 -22.98 12.12 15.81
N ASN A 99 -21.87 11.58 16.28
CA ASN A 99 -21.14 10.46 15.68
C ASN A 99 -20.06 9.97 16.66
N TYR A 100 -19.39 8.87 16.33
CA TYR A 100 -18.34 8.26 17.17
C TYR A 100 -17.18 9.21 17.47
N ILE A 101 -16.80 10.13 16.56
CA ILE A 101 -15.72 11.10 16.78
C ILE A 101 -16.14 12.07 17.88
N HIS A 102 -17.36 12.62 17.80
CA HIS A 102 -17.90 13.53 18.77
C HIS A 102 -18.08 12.84 20.13
N HIS A 103 -18.56 11.59 20.15
CA HIS A 103 -18.65 10.76 21.35
C HIS A 103 -17.28 10.62 22.03
N ASN A 104 -16.26 10.24 21.28
CA ASN A 104 -14.91 10.08 21.79
C ASN A 104 -14.27 11.42 22.27
N GLN A 105 -14.63 12.55 21.65
CA GLN A 105 -14.17 13.88 22.07
C GLN A 105 -14.77 14.33 23.39
N ARG A 106 -16.04 14.00 23.61
CA ARG A 106 -16.71 14.30 24.89
C ARG A 106 -16.20 13.44 26.05
N ASN A 107 -15.46 12.40 25.76
CA ASN A 107 -14.88 11.47 26.73
C ASN A 107 -15.92 10.86 27.70
N ILE A 108 -17.12 10.56 27.19
CA ILE A 108 -18.24 9.98 27.92
C ILE A 108 -18.24 8.46 27.70
N GLY A 109 -18.05 7.68 28.78
CA GLY A 109 -18.16 6.23 28.72
C GLY A 109 -17.10 5.52 27.89
N GLU A 110 -17.50 4.45 27.22
CA GLU A 110 -16.65 3.61 26.39
C GLU A 110 -16.19 4.35 25.13
N LYS A 111 -14.90 4.27 24.81
CA LYS A 111 -14.35 4.82 23.57
C LYS A 111 -14.64 3.89 22.41
N ILE A 112 -15.20 4.46 21.34
CA ILE A 112 -15.50 3.74 20.12
C ILE A 112 -14.27 3.77 19.20
N LYS A 113 -13.64 2.61 18.95
CA LYS A 113 -12.57 2.47 17.98
C LYS A 113 -13.11 2.57 16.55
N LEU A 114 -12.30 3.09 15.63
CA LEU A 114 -12.60 3.02 14.22
C LEU A 114 -12.46 1.56 13.76
N SER A 115 -13.54 0.98 13.23
CA SER A 115 -13.49 -0.36 12.62
C SER A 115 -13.54 -0.22 11.11
N VAL A 116 -12.62 -0.88 10.40
CA VAL A 116 -12.56 -0.84 8.95
C VAL A 116 -12.69 -2.26 8.40
N LEU A 117 -13.68 -2.48 7.56
CA LEU A 117 -13.88 -3.71 6.82
C LEU A 117 -13.39 -3.50 5.38
N VAL A 118 -12.33 -4.20 5.00
CA VAL A 118 -11.82 -4.24 3.63
C VAL A 118 -12.43 -5.44 2.94
N VAL A 119 -13.07 -5.21 1.79
CA VAL A 119 -13.82 -6.21 1.02
C VAL A 119 -13.25 -6.30 -0.39
N ASP A 120 -12.78 -7.48 -0.77
CA ASP A 120 -12.21 -7.74 -2.09
C ASP A 120 -13.11 -8.65 -2.93
N GLY A 121 -13.56 -8.17 -4.08
CA GLY A 121 -14.23 -8.99 -5.09
C GLY A 121 -15.71 -9.28 -4.83
N ALA A 122 -16.44 -8.34 -4.22
CA ALA A 122 -17.88 -8.51 -3.98
C ALA A 122 -18.68 -8.70 -5.28
N GLU A 123 -18.24 -8.14 -6.41
CA GLU A 123 -18.88 -8.28 -7.71
C GLU A 123 -18.81 -9.70 -8.27
N VAL A 124 -17.78 -10.47 -7.94
CA VAL A 124 -17.58 -11.84 -8.44
C VAL A 124 -18.70 -12.76 -7.98
N VAL A 125 -19.24 -12.50 -6.79
CA VAL A 125 -20.32 -13.29 -6.19
C VAL A 125 -21.71 -12.68 -6.40
N ALA A 126 -21.81 -11.57 -7.13
CA ALA A 126 -23.05 -10.81 -7.29
C ALA A 126 -24.21 -11.59 -7.91
N GLU A 127 -23.91 -12.56 -8.77
CA GLU A 127 -24.90 -13.42 -9.43
C GLU A 127 -25.14 -14.75 -8.67
N ASN A 128 -24.39 -15.02 -7.61
CA ASN A 128 -24.52 -16.26 -6.88
C ASN A 128 -25.54 -16.13 -5.72
N PRO A 129 -26.70 -16.83 -5.78
CA PRO A 129 -27.74 -16.75 -4.76
C PRO A 129 -27.26 -17.07 -3.35
N LYS A 130 -26.22 -17.88 -3.20
CA LYS A 130 -25.62 -18.22 -1.91
C LYS A 130 -25.16 -16.97 -1.14
N TYR A 131 -24.72 -15.95 -1.88
CA TYR A 131 -24.20 -14.71 -1.29
C TYR A 131 -25.21 -13.54 -1.26
N ALA A 132 -26.47 -13.79 -1.66
CA ALA A 132 -27.47 -12.72 -1.73
C ALA A 132 -27.65 -12.00 -0.36
N GLN A 133 -27.76 -12.76 0.72
CA GLN A 133 -27.90 -12.19 2.07
C GLN A 133 -26.64 -11.46 2.52
N PHE A 134 -25.45 -12.01 2.24
CA PHE A 134 -24.17 -11.35 2.51
C PHE A 134 -24.10 -9.98 1.81
N LEU A 135 -24.39 -9.93 0.52
CA LEU A 135 -24.34 -8.69 -0.27
C LEU A 135 -25.37 -7.66 0.20
N GLU A 136 -26.59 -8.09 0.54
CA GLU A 136 -27.62 -7.18 1.05
C GLU A 136 -27.23 -6.61 2.42
N ASN A 137 -26.73 -7.44 3.33
CA ASN A 137 -26.26 -7.00 4.64
C ASN A 137 -25.06 -6.04 4.50
N LEU A 138 -24.12 -6.34 3.58
CA LEU A 138 -22.99 -5.48 3.27
C LEU A 138 -23.45 -4.13 2.73
N ARG A 139 -24.46 -4.11 1.85
CA ARG A 139 -25.08 -2.89 1.33
C ARG A 139 -25.67 -2.03 2.46
N ILE A 140 -26.42 -2.64 3.36
CA ILE A 140 -27.01 -1.95 4.53
C ILE A 140 -25.92 -1.37 5.41
N LEU A 141 -24.90 -2.17 5.73
CA LEU A 141 -23.75 -1.73 6.52
C LEU A 141 -23.07 -0.53 5.86
N THR A 142 -22.79 -0.62 4.58
CA THR A 142 -22.11 0.47 3.82
C THR A 142 -22.92 1.77 3.84
N GLN A 143 -24.24 1.70 3.76
CA GLN A 143 -25.09 2.90 3.78
C GLN A 143 -25.19 3.54 5.17
N LYS A 144 -25.22 2.74 6.24
CA LYS A 144 -25.62 3.21 7.57
C LYS A 144 -24.48 3.38 8.56
N SER A 145 -23.36 2.69 8.39
CA SER A 145 -22.37 2.49 9.45
C SER A 145 -21.45 3.67 9.77
N ARG A 146 -21.36 4.65 8.88
CA ARG A 146 -20.36 5.73 8.98
C ARG A 146 -20.36 6.47 10.31
N ALA A 147 -21.53 6.87 10.81
CA ALA A 147 -21.60 7.65 12.04
C ALA A 147 -21.26 6.82 13.28
N SER A 148 -21.38 5.49 13.23
CA SER A 148 -20.98 4.56 14.28
C SER A 148 -19.47 4.29 14.32
N GLY A 149 -18.71 4.79 13.35
CA GLY A 149 -17.26 4.53 13.24
C GLY A 149 -16.93 3.16 12.64
N ILE A 150 -17.85 2.58 11.88
CA ILE A 150 -17.60 1.41 11.06
C ILE A 150 -17.52 1.88 9.59
N HIS A 151 -16.41 1.61 8.94
CA HIS A 151 -16.19 1.97 7.54
C HIS A 151 -15.98 0.72 6.70
N VAL A 152 -16.60 0.72 5.52
CA VAL A 152 -16.44 -0.33 4.53
C VAL A 152 -15.66 0.23 3.34
N ILE A 153 -14.63 -0.47 2.94
CA ILE A 153 -13.81 -0.17 1.76
C ILE A 153 -13.92 -1.38 0.83
N THR A 154 -14.61 -1.20 -0.27
CA THR A 154 -14.88 -2.28 -1.23
C THR A 154 -14.04 -2.09 -2.48
N PHE A 155 -13.38 -3.15 -2.89
CA PHE A 155 -12.61 -3.23 -4.13
C PHE A 155 -13.31 -4.18 -5.09
N ILE A 156 -13.58 -3.70 -6.29
CA ILE A 156 -14.17 -4.48 -7.38
C ILE A 156 -13.41 -4.22 -8.68
N ASP A 157 -13.51 -5.12 -9.63
CA ASP A 157 -12.89 -4.93 -10.95
C ASP A 157 -13.66 -3.91 -11.75
N GLU A 158 -14.91 -4.21 -12.03
CA GLU A 158 -15.84 -3.36 -12.79
C GLU A 158 -17.23 -3.44 -12.16
N LEU A 159 -18.06 -2.44 -12.46
CA LEU A 159 -19.46 -2.53 -12.08
C LEU A 159 -20.15 -3.62 -12.92
N PRO A 160 -20.73 -4.65 -12.29
CA PRO A 160 -21.42 -5.70 -13.02
C PRO A 160 -22.60 -5.11 -13.81
N ARG A 161 -22.74 -5.52 -15.08
CA ARG A 161 -23.83 -5.08 -15.94
C ARG A 161 -25.18 -5.41 -15.30
N GLY A 162 -26.08 -4.41 -15.26
CA GLY A 162 -27.39 -4.55 -14.64
C GLY A 162 -27.40 -4.55 -13.12
N LYS A 163 -26.26 -4.38 -12.47
CA LYS A 163 -26.08 -4.24 -11.02
C LYS A 163 -25.50 -2.89 -10.61
N GLU A 164 -25.36 -1.96 -11.55
CA GLU A 164 -24.77 -0.63 -11.32
C GLU A 164 -25.52 0.09 -10.20
N ASP A 165 -26.86 0.00 -10.21
CA ASP A 165 -27.71 0.59 -9.19
C ASP A 165 -27.55 -0.05 -7.81
N PHE A 166 -27.22 -1.31 -7.75
CA PHE A 166 -26.94 -2.01 -6.49
C PHE A 166 -25.60 -1.54 -5.91
N PHE A 167 -24.53 -1.55 -6.71
CA PHE A 167 -23.18 -1.21 -6.23
C PHE A 167 -22.97 0.28 -5.96
N LYS A 168 -23.82 1.19 -6.50
CA LYS A 168 -23.73 2.62 -6.14
C LYS A 168 -23.90 2.89 -4.64
N TYR A 169 -24.52 1.97 -3.92
CA TYR A 169 -24.70 2.08 -2.48
C TYR A 169 -23.46 1.70 -1.67
N TYR A 170 -22.45 1.11 -2.31
CA TYR A 170 -21.17 0.77 -1.66
C TYR A 170 -20.21 1.96 -1.56
N GLY A 171 -20.60 3.09 -2.06
CA GLY A 171 -19.82 4.32 -2.02
C GLY A 171 -19.70 4.99 -3.40
N THR A 172 -19.12 6.18 -3.44
CA THR A 172 -18.84 6.82 -4.72
C THR A 172 -17.71 6.05 -5.43
N PRO A 173 -17.94 5.60 -6.67
CA PRO A 173 -16.92 4.87 -7.41
C PRO A 173 -15.65 5.71 -7.61
N VAL A 174 -14.52 5.13 -7.26
CA VAL A 174 -13.19 5.70 -7.49
C VAL A 174 -12.44 4.77 -8.41
N HIS A 175 -12.11 5.24 -9.61
CA HIS A 175 -11.27 4.48 -10.52
C HIS A 175 -9.83 4.49 -10.02
N VAL A 176 -9.31 3.31 -9.69
CA VAL A 176 -7.92 3.11 -9.32
C VAL A 176 -7.06 3.14 -10.57
N ALA A 177 -7.56 2.48 -11.64
CA ALA A 177 -6.96 2.53 -12.95
C ALA A 177 -7.82 3.39 -13.89
N ARG A 178 -7.24 4.44 -14.48
CA ARG A 178 -7.86 5.08 -15.64
C ARG A 178 -7.80 4.13 -16.83
N LYS A 179 -8.72 4.28 -17.79
CA LYS A 179 -8.66 3.64 -19.11
C LYS A 179 -7.24 3.82 -19.67
N GLY A 180 -6.45 2.75 -19.77
CA GLY A 180 -5.05 2.81 -20.19
C GLY A 180 -4.02 2.43 -19.11
N PHE A 181 -4.41 2.30 -17.85
CA PHE A 181 -3.55 1.75 -16.81
C PHE A 181 -3.40 0.23 -17.03
N PHE A 182 -2.62 -0.11 -18.01
CA PHE A 182 -2.13 -1.48 -18.16
C PHE A 182 -0.91 -1.60 -17.28
N MET A 183 -1.03 -2.34 -16.18
CA MET A 183 0.17 -2.82 -15.52
C MET A 183 0.94 -3.61 -16.56
N LYS A 184 2.13 -3.12 -16.92
CA LYS A 184 3.05 -3.86 -17.79
C LYS A 184 3.36 -5.18 -17.10
N ASP A 185 3.65 -6.22 -17.88
CA ASP A 185 3.98 -7.55 -17.31
C ASP A 185 5.10 -7.45 -16.25
N ALA A 186 6.07 -6.56 -16.48
CA ALA A 186 7.13 -6.26 -15.53
C ALA A 186 6.59 -5.71 -14.19
N THR A 187 5.60 -4.83 -14.22
CA THR A 187 4.95 -4.27 -13.01
C THR A 187 4.26 -5.38 -12.22
N ASN A 188 3.49 -6.23 -12.90
CA ASN A 188 2.83 -7.38 -12.28
C ASN A 188 3.85 -8.33 -11.65
N THR A 189 4.93 -8.62 -12.36
CA THR A 189 6.00 -9.49 -11.88
C THR A 189 6.64 -8.93 -10.62
N ILE A 190 7.03 -7.65 -10.63
CA ILE A 190 7.63 -6.99 -9.47
C ILE A 190 6.68 -7.03 -8.27
N MET A 191 5.42 -6.64 -8.47
CA MET A 191 4.44 -6.60 -7.40
C MET A 191 4.24 -7.97 -6.77
N LYS A 192 3.99 -8.99 -7.61
CA LYS A 192 3.78 -10.36 -7.16
C LYS A 192 4.97 -10.89 -6.37
N GLU A 193 6.19 -10.69 -6.88
CA GLU A 193 7.38 -11.20 -6.20
C GLU A 193 7.66 -10.46 -4.89
N LEU A 194 7.48 -9.15 -4.85
CA LEU A 194 7.62 -8.39 -3.61
C LEU A 194 6.65 -8.87 -2.53
N TYR A 195 5.39 -9.17 -2.89
CA TYR A 195 4.43 -9.76 -1.96
C TYR A 195 4.86 -11.16 -1.50
N THR A 196 5.33 -12.00 -2.42
CA THR A 196 5.83 -13.34 -2.09
C THR A 196 7.01 -13.28 -1.12
N LEU A 197 7.81 -12.23 -1.18
CA LEU A 197 8.93 -11.97 -0.29
C LEU A 197 8.53 -11.26 1.02
N GLY A 198 7.23 -11.01 1.24
CA GLY A 198 6.70 -10.39 2.45
C GLY A 198 6.78 -8.86 2.48
N PHE A 199 7.02 -8.21 1.35
CA PHE A 199 7.02 -6.75 1.26
C PHE A 199 5.66 -6.21 0.82
N PHE A 200 5.33 -4.99 1.26
CA PHE A 200 4.06 -4.33 1.00
C PHE A 200 4.28 -3.07 0.16
N PRO A 201 4.34 -3.21 -1.17
CA PRO A 201 4.66 -2.09 -2.03
C PRO A 201 3.56 -1.04 -2.07
N ILE A 202 3.97 0.21 -2.15
CA ILE A 202 3.12 1.37 -2.39
C ILE A 202 3.20 1.69 -3.87
N ILE A 203 2.05 1.75 -4.54
CA ILE A 203 1.97 2.12 -5.95
C ILE A 203 1.56 3.59 -6.05
N ASN A 204 2.35 4.38 -6.75
CA ASN A 204 1.97 5.71 -7.18
C ASN A 204 1.96 5.75 -8.71
N VAL A 205 0.94 6.39 -9.26
CA VAL A 205 0.84 6.66 -10.69
C VAL A 205 0.79 8.15 -10.89
N SER A 206 1.70 8.68 -11.64
CA SER A 206 1.70 10.08 -12.05
C SER A 206 1.49 10.19 -13.55
N TYR A 207 0.85 11.28 -13.95
CA TYR A 207 0.64 11.64 -15.34
C TYR A 207 1.25 13.00 -15.56
N ASP A 208 2.28 13.05 -16.38
CA ASP A 208 2.88 14.30 -16.83
C ASP A 208 2.89 14.34 -18.36
N ASN A 209 2.33 15.43 -18.92
CA ASN A 209 2.31 15.67 -20.38
C ASN A 209 1.82 14.47 -21.20
N GLU A 210 0.73 13.83 -20.79
CA GLU A 210 0.16 12.63 -21.41
C GLU A 210 0.98 11.35 -21.24
N LYS A 211 2.15 11.42 -20.61
CA LYS A 211 2.96 10.26 -20.28
C LYS A 211 2.61 9.71 -18.91
N GLU A 212 2.29 8.42 -18.88
CA GLU A 212 2.02 7.69 -17.64
C GLU A 212 3.36 7.20 -17.05
N THR A 213 3.62 7.59 -15.81
CA THR A 213 4.74 7.07 -15.05
C THR A 213 4.22 6.28 -13.86
N ILE A 214 4.57 5.01 -13.79
CA ILE A 214 4.23 4.14 -12.68
C ILE A 214 5.43 4.09 -11.75
N TRP A 215 5.18 4.34 -10.48
CA TRP A 215 6.17 4.20 -9.44
C TRP A 215 5.69 3.17 -8.41
N ILE A 216 6.55 2.21 -8.09
CA ILE A 216 6.34 1.23 -7.02
C ILE A 216 7.44 1.44 -5.99
N GLY A 217 7.08 1.54 -4.73
CA GLY A 217 8.05 1.69 -3.65
C GLY A 217 7.78 0.70 -2.52
N ILE A 218 8.85 0.19 -1.94
CA ILE A 218 8.84 -0.57 -0.70
C ILE A 218 9.81 0.04 0.29
N ASN A 219 9.51 -0.08 1.57
CA ASN A 219 10.45 0.23 2.63
C ASN A 219 11.10 -1.08 3.09
N VAL A 220 12.41 -1.08 3.16
CA VAL A 220 13.22 -2.22 3.60
C VAL A 220 14.06 -1.77 4.78
N GLU A 221 14.08 -2.56 5.84
CA GLU A 221 14.95 -2.33 6.98
C GLU A 221 16.08 -3.35 6.97
N ILE A 222 17.32 -2.88 6.87
CA ILE A 222 18.51 -3.72 6.85
C ILE A 222 19.52 -3.15 7.84
N ASN A 223 19.92 -3.97 8.81
CA ASN A 223 20.91 -3.57 9.82
C ASN A 223 20.59 -2.23 10.50
N ASP A 224 19.33 -2.04 10.91
CA ASP A 224 18.80 -0.80 11.51
C ASP A 224 18.84 0.43 10.56
N VAL A 225 18.96 0.23 9.26
CA VAL A 225 18.86 1.27 8.26
C VAL A 225 17.55 1.12 7.49
N HIS A 226 16.75 2.18 7.48
CA HIS A 226 15.55 2.25 6.66
C HIS A 226 15.95 2.66 5.25
N LEU A 227 15.69 1.78 4.31
CA LEU A 227 15.92 1.99 2.88
C LEU A 227 14.60 2.02 2.15
N SER A 228 14.54 2.76 1.05
CA SER A 228 13.40 2.70 0.15
C SER A 228 13.85 2.17 -1.20
N LEU A 229 13.27 1.07 -1.64
CA LEU A 229 13.44 0.57 -2.99
C LEU A 229 12.31 1.09 -3.86
N SER A 230 12.66 1.79 -4.94
CA SER A 230 11.72 2.37 -5.88
C SER A 230 11.90 1.82 -7.29
N PHE A 231 10.79 1.67 -8.01
CA PHE A 231 10.75 1.27 -9.40
C PHE A 231 10.00 2.32 -10.18
N ASN A 232 10.60 2.79 -11.25
CA ASN A 232 10.00 3.73 -12.18
C ASN A 232 9.93 3.08 -13.56
N PHE A 233 8.73 3.06 -14.14
CA PHE A 233 8.46 2.37 -15.39
C PHE A 233 8.40 3.37 -16.53
N ASP A 234 9.19 3.13 -17.54
CA ASP A 234 9.13 3.77 -18.84
C ASP A 234 8.52 2.80 -19.86
N ASP A 235 8.30 3.24 -21.11
CA ASP A 235 7.63 2.45 -22.14
C ASP A 235 8.27 1.07 -22.40
N HIS A 236 9.58 0.97 -22.24
CA HIS A 236 10.31 -0.27 -22.53
C HIS A 236 11.28 -0.69 -21.43
N SER A 237 11.50 0.15 -20.43
CA SER A 237 12.47 -0.08 -19.38
C SER A 237 11.89 0.13 -17.98
N VAL A 238 12.54 -0.50 -17.02
CA VAL A 238 12.30 -0.31 -15.61
C VAL A 238 13.57 0.25 -15.00
N ASN A 239 13.48 1.49 -14.52
CA ASN A 239 14.49 2.11 -13.71
C ASN A 239 14.17 1.81 -12.25
N TYR A 240 15.14 1.36 -11.49
CA TYR A 240 14.94 1.12 -10.07
C TYR A 240 16.08 1.74 -9.27
N ALA A 241 15.76 2.15 -8.06
CA ALA A 241 16.70 2.80 -7.17
C ALA A 241 16.51 2.33 -5.73
N LEU A 242 17.61 1.98 -5.08
CA LEU A 242 17.68 1.81 -3.64
C LEU A 242 18.09 3.14 -3.04
N LEU A 243 17.18 3.75 -2.30
CA LEU A 243 17.37 5.05 -1.66
C LEU A 243 17.92 4.86 -0.25
N PHE A 244 19.05 5.45 0.01
CA PHE A 244 19.72 5.48 1.30
C PHE A 244 19.66 6.89 1.88
N PRO A 245 19.11 7.11 3.08
CA PRO A 245 19.10 8.42 3.71
C PRO A 245 20.52 8.96 3.85
N PHE A 246 20.75 10.13 3.29
CA PHE A 246 22.05 10.77 3.28
C PHE A 246 21.89 12.27 3.42
N ASP A 247 22.65 12.83 4.34
CA ASP A 247 22.67 14.27 4.60
C ASP A 247 24.10 14.78 4.35
N GLY A 248 24.36 15.26 3.15
CA GLY A 248 25.67 15.75 2.75
C GLY A 248 25.85 15.85 1.25
N GLU A 249 26.97 16.42 0.83
CA GLU A 249 27.41 16.48 -0.57
C GLU A 249 28.53 15.47 -0.79
N LEU A 250 28.47 14.74 -1.91
CA LEU A 250 29.54 13.86 -2.35
C LEU A 250 30.45 14.58 -3.33
N ASP A 251 31.73 14.55 -3.06
CA ASP A 251 32.72 14.95 -4.05
C ASP A 251 32.91 13.86 -5.13
N PHE A 252 33.61 14.21 -6.20
CA PHE A 252 33.84 13.32 -7.34
C PHE A 252 34.59 12.03 -6.92
N ASP A 253 35.55 12.11 -6.01
CA ASP A 253 36.35 10.97 -5.58
C ASP A 253 35.48 9.98 -4.80
N ASN A 254 34.62 10.47 -3.93
CA ASN A 254 33.64 9.66 -3.20
C ASN A 254 32.62 9.00 -4.13
N HIS A 255 32.14 9.72 -5.12
CA HIS A 255 31.24 9.19 -6.15
C HIS A 255 31.89 8.04 -6.93
N MET A 256 33.12 8.23 -7.37
CA MET A 256 33.86 7.19 -8.10
C MET A 256 34.21 5.99 -7.22
N GLU A 257 34.49 6.18 -5.94
CA GLU A 257 34.72 5.08 -5.01
C GLU A 257 33.47 4.22 -4.79
N ILE A 258 32.28 4.83 -4.65
CA ILE A 258 31.01 4.10 -4.55
C ILE A 258 30.75 3.28 -5.83
N LEU A 259 30.95 3.84 -7.01
CA LEU A 259 30.82 3.11 -8.27
C LEU A 259 31.83 1.96 -8.37
N ARG A 260 33.06 2.17 -7.90
CA ARG A 260 34.06 1.11 -7.82
C ARG A 260 33.64 -0.01 -6.89
N MET A 261 33.08 0.33 -5.73
CA MET A 261 32.60 -0.66 -4.75
C MET A 261 31.46 -1.49 -5.31
N LEU A 262 30.48 -0.88 -5.98
CA LEU A 262 29.39 -1.60 -6.67
C LEU A 262 29.92 -2.64 -7.65
N ARG A 263 30.93 -2.29 -8.42
CA ARG A 263 31.56 -3.20 -9.42
C ARG A 263 32.40 -4.30 -8.77
N THR A 264 33.13 -3.99 -7.71
CA THR A 264 34.03 -4.96 -7.03
C THR A 264 33.30 -5.91 -6.11
N ASP A 265 32.19 -5.49 -5.51
CA ASP A 265 31.37 -6.35 -4.65
C ASP A 265 30.47 -7.30 -5.48
N GLY A 266 30.55 -7.23 -6.82
CA GLY A 266 29.88 -8.17 -7.72
C GLY A 266 28.39 -7.96 -7.83
N SER A 267 27.94 -6.70 -7.65
CA SER A 267 26.52 -6.38 -7.89
C SER A 267 26.12 -6.74 -9.31
N HIS A 268 25.06 -7.54 -9.45
CA HIS A 268 24.50 -7.93 -10.74
C HIS A 268 23.26 -7.13 -11.09
N CYS A 269 22.60 -6.56 -10.09
CA CYS A 269 21.36 -5.83 -10.25
C CYS A 269 21.58 -4.32 -10.31
N TYR A 270 22.51 -3.80 -9.52
CA TYR A 270 22.76 -2.37 -9.39
C TYR A 270 24.08 -1.99 -10.09
N ASP A 271 24.04 -1.05 -11.01
CA ASP A 271 25.17 -0.63 -11.85
C ASP A 271 25.41 0.88 -11.91
N GLY A 272 24.52 1.65 -11.28
CA GLY A 272 24.56 3.08 -11.23
C GLY A 272 24.45 3.65 -9.82
N PHE A 273 24.75 4.94 -9.73
CA PHE A 273 24.68 5.69 -8.50
C PHE A 273 24.36 7.16 -8.81
N SER A 274 23.54 7.79 -7.98
CA SER A 274 23.21 9.21 -8.10
C SER A 274 23.01 9.82 -6.71
N ASP A 275 23.54 11.01 -6.50
CA ASP A 275 23.32 11.86 -5.34
C ASP A 275 22.21 12.91 -5.55
N ASP A 276 21.82 13.13 -6.80
CA ASP A 276 20.78 14.10 -7.20
C ASP A 276 19.40 13.47 -7.39
N TYR A 277 19.24 12.17 -7.13
CA TYR A 277 18.01 11.45 -7.45
C TYR A 277 16.84 11.84 -6.56
N TYR A 278 17.13 12.15 -5.29
CA TYR A 278 16.15 12.55 -4.28
C TYR A 278 16.82 13.39 -3.21
N GLU A 279 16.25 14.55 -2.88
CA GLU A 279 16.76 15.42 -1.81
C GLU A 279 16.94 14.63 -0.50
N GLY A 280 18.13 14.70 0.07
CA GLY A 280 18.49 13.97 1.29
C GLY A 280 18.71 12.48 1.16
N HIS A 281 18.93 11.96 -0.08
CA HIS A 281 19.16 10.54 -0.30
C HIS A 281 20.24 10.29 -1.35
N LEU A 282 21.03 9.25 -1.11
CA LEU A 282 21.83 8.59 -2.14
C LEU A 282 20.97 7.52 -2.83
N ALA A 283 21.06 7.43 -4.14
CA ALA A 283 20.39 6.42 -4.93
C ALA A 283 21.40 5.46 -5.56
N ILE A 284 21.29 4.17 -5.23
CA ILE A 284 21.97 3.10 -5.95
C ILE A 284 21.00 2.62 -7.02
N THR A 285 21.35 2.80 -8.27
CA THR A 285 20.40 2.66 -9.38
C THR A 285 20.73 1.46 -10.27
N GLY A 286 19.73 1.02 -10.99
CA GLY A 286 19.86 0.08 -12.09
C GLY A 286 18.77 0.29 -13.12
N ASN A 287 19.00 -0.22 -14.31
CA ASN A 287 18.05 -0.17 -15.41
C ASN A 287 17.97 -1.54 -16.09
N ARG A 288 16.76 -1.97 -16.42
CA ARG A 288 16.54 -3.21 -17.18
C ARG A 288 15.40 -3.01 -18.19
N TRP A 289 15.50 -3.70 -19.31
CA TRP A 289 14.36 -3.82 -20.21
C TRP A 289 13.20 -4.53 -19.52
N SER A 290 11.96 -4.10 -19.78
CA SER A 290 10.77 -4.70 -19.17
C SER A 290 10.70 -6.23 -19.39
N SER A 291 11.22 -6.72 -20.52
CA SER A 291 11.31 -8.15 -20.84
C SER A 291 12.32 -8.93 -19.99
N GLN A 292 13.24 -8.26 -19.31
CA GLN A 292 14.26 -8.87 -18.45
C GLN A 292 13.81 -8.95 -16.99
N ILE A 293 12.68 -8.33 -16.66
CA ILE A 293 12.11 -8.39 -15.31
C ILE A 293 11.40 -9.73 -15.14
N THR A 294 12.09 -10.66 -14.52
CA THR A 294 11.59 -11.99 -14.19
C THR A 294 11.41 -12.12 -12.68
N PRO A 295 10.62 -13.09 -12.19
CA PRO A 295 10.53 -13.38 -10.76
C PRO A 295 11.90 -13.57 -10.10
N LEU A 296 12.77 -14.35 -10.73
CA LEU A 296 14.14 -14.58 -10.24
C LEU A 296 14.95 -13.28 -10.16
N PHE A 297 14.80 -12.39 -11.15
CA PHE A 297 15.48 -11.09 -11.10
C PHE A 297 15.06 -10.27 -9.88
N VAL A 298 13.75 -10.20 -9.59
CA VAL A 298 13.23 -9.46 -8.42
C VAL A 298 13.73 -10.08 -7.12
N GLN A 299 13.74 -11.40 -7.01
CA GLN A 299 14.29 -12.11 -5.86
C GLN A 299 15.78 -11.81 -5.68
N CYS A 300 16.58 -11.96 -6.73
CA CYS A 300 18.01 -11.64 -6.70
C CYS A 300 18.27 -10.19 -6.29
N MET A 301 17.48 -9.25 -6.80
CA MET A 301 17.62 -7.84 -6.47
C MET A 301 17.38 -7.57 -4.98
N VAL A 302 16.37 -8.19 -4.38
CA VAL A 302 16.06 -8.04 -2.95
C VAL A 302 17.12 -8.75 -2.10
N GLU A 303 17.54 -9.95 -2.48
CA GLU A 303 18.61 -10.69 -1.79
C GLU A 303 19.94 -9.93 -1.84
N GLU A 304 20.24 -9.32 -2.97
CA GLU A 304 21.46 -8.54 -3.16
C GLU A 304 21.51 -7.33 -2.23
N ILE A 305 20.38 -6.64 -2.01
CA ILE A 305 20.30 -5.54 -1.03
C ILE A 305 20.77 -6.01 0.34
N SER A 306 20.30 -7.18 0.79
CA SER A 306 20.65 -7.74 2.10
C SER A 306 22.13 -8.15 2.20
N SER A 307 22.73 -8.52 1.07
CA SER A 307 24.14 -8.97 0.99
C SER A 307 25.13 -7.84 0.67
N LEU A 308 24.63 -6.65 0.27
CA LEU A 308 25.48 -5.53 -0.12
C LEU A 308 26.32 -5.01 1.07
N LYS A 309 27.59 -5.35 1.08
CA LYS A 309 28.60 -4.71 1.97
C LYS A 309 28.62 -3.19 1.80
N LEU A 310 28.07 -2.70 0.70
CA LEU A 310 27.91 -1.29 0.41
C LEU A 310 27.02 -0.58 1.43
N VAL A 311 25.92 -1.20 1.87
CA VAL A 311 25.04 -0.63 2.92
C VAL A 311 25.81 -0.41 4.21
N ASP A 312 26.62 -1.38 4.64
CA ASP A 312 27.44 -1.26 5.84
C ASP A 312 28.54 -0.19 5.68
N LYS A 313 29.12 -0.09 4.48
CA LYS A 313 30.12 0.94 4.17
C LYS A 313 29.49 2.33 4.13
N LEU A 314 28.34 2.51 3.47
CA LEU A 314 27.62 3.78 3.46
C LEU A 314 27.23 4.22 4.87
N LYS A 315 26.76 3.29 5.70
CA LYS A 315 26.47 3.54 7.12
C LYS A 315 27.72 4.00 7.89
N THR A 316 28.85 3.38 7.62
CA THR A 316 30.14 3.73 8.24
C THR A 316 30.61 5.12 7.74
N MET A 317 30.47 5.39 6.46
CA MET A 317 30.80 6.70 5.87
C MET A 317 29.93 7.81 6.44
N GLN A 318 28.63 7.57 6.58
CA GLN A 318 27.70 8.53 7.19
C GLN A 318 28.05 8.83 8.66
N LYS A 319 28.40 7.81 9.46
CA LYS A 319 28.84 7.98 10.86
C LYS A 319 30.14 8.77 11.01
N ASN A 320 31.04 8.66 10.05
CA ASN A 320 32.36 9.26 10.09
C ASN A 320 32.42 10.60 9.37
N GLY A 321 31.29 11.16 8.96
CA GLY A 321 31.23 12.46 8.26
C GLY A 321 32.06 12.49 6.98
N PHE A 322 32.15 11.39 6.22
CA PHE A 322 32.94 11.26 4.98
C PHE A 322 34.43 11.58 5.09
N GLU A 323 34.98 11.76 6.28
CA GLU A 323 36.42 12.01 6.49
C GLU A 323 37.32 10.84 6.06
N PHE A 324 36.73 9.68 5.77
CA PHE A 324 37.49 8.44 5.49
C PHE A 324 38.10 8.40 4.09
N LEU A 325 37.59 9.16 3.13
CA LEU A 325 38.04 9.11 1.74
C LEU A 325 39.09 10.18 1.42
N THR A 326 39.29 11.16 2.28
CA THR A 326 40.33 12.20 2.11
C THR A 326 41.71 11.80 2.66
N ARG A 327 41.87 10.66 3.32
CA ARG A 327 43.11 10.27 4.01
C ARG A 327 44.10 9.42 3.19
N HIS A 328 43.80 9.13 1.93
CA HIS A 328 44.75 8.48 1.03
C HIS A 328 45.21 9.42 -0.08
N LYS A 329 45.80 10.51 0.32
CA LYS A 329 46.75 11.25 -0.53
C LYS A 329 48.16 11.02 -0.06
#